data_adb2f03df34005ee52293062bd02389f
#
_entry.id   adb2f03df34005ee52293062bd02389f
#
_cell.length_a   1.000
_cell.length_b   1.000
_cell.length_c   1.000
_cell.angle_alpha   90.00
_cell.angle_beta   90.00
_cell.angle_gamma   90.00
#
_symmetry.space_group_name_H-M   'P 1'
#
loop_
_entity.id
_entity.type
_entity.pdbx_description
1 polymer ?
#
loop_
_entity_poly.entity_id
_entity_poly.type
_entity_poly.pdbx_seq_one_letter_code
_entity_poly.pdbx_strand_id
1 'polypeptide(L)'
;TFSPDVFVMYVFRFVLGFAVGAASATVPVYLAENAPKRIRGSIVAIDQLMIVTGQLLAFSMNAIINAAHGGPQLIIKANNNPDSLGITKGTYSWDQILALQASKGGPLEGDRYRAFVENLVIQSGNGAAWRWMLVLCSIPAIALWIGIRLMPESARWYLAKGRVADAVGALKRVRDPQKDGPLDAEVEDMLVTQ
;
A
#
# COMPACT_ATOMS: atom_id res chain seq x y z
N THR A 1 7.30 11.21 -1.11
CA THR A 1 6.54 12.42 -1.49
C THR A 1 7.47 13.61 -1.68
N PHE A 2 8.47 13.77 -0.83
CA PHE A 2 9.47 14.84 -0.89
C PHE A 2 10.83 14.36 -1.41
N SER A 3 10.87 13.25 -2.14
CA SER A 3 12.12 12.71 -2.66
C SER A 3 12.71 13.66 -3.72
N PRO A 4 13.91 14.17 -3.51
CA PRO A 4 14.57 15.03 -4.48
C PRO A 4 15.20 14.21 -5.62
N ASP A 5 15.47 12.92 -5.40
CA ASP A 5 16.20 12.07 -6.33
C ASP A 5 15.55 10.66 -6.40
N VAL A 6 15.73 10.01 -7.54
CA VAL A 6 15.23 8.66 -7.84
C VAL A 6 15.86 7.62 -6.91
N PHE A 7 17.14 7.74 -6.61
CA PHE A 7 17.83 6.84 -5.69
C PHE A 7 17.21 6.84 -4.28
N VAL A 8 16.92 8.02 -3.75
CA VAL A 8 16.25 8.19 -2.45
C VAL A 8 14.87 7.53 -2.46
N MET A 9 14.15 7.63 -3.58
CA MET A 9 12.85 6.97 -3.73
C MET A 9 12.98 5.44 -3.69
N TYR A 10 14.00 4.85 -4.30
CA TYR A 10 14.23 3.40 -4.25
C TYR A 10 14.56 2.91 -2.84
N VAL A 11 15.38 3.64 -2.10
CA VAL A 11 15.70 3.29 -0.70
C VAL A 11 14.44 3.28 0.17
N PHE A 12 13.61 4.32 0.07
CA PHE A 12 12.35 4.36 0.83
C PHE A 12 11.35 3.28 0.41
N ARG A 13 11.30 2.92 -0.87
CA ARG A 13 10.48 1.80 -1.34
C ARG A 13 10.98 0.45 -0.83
N PHE A 14 12.29 0.27 -0.74
CA PHE A 14 12.86 -0.94 -0.15
C PHE A 14 12.49 -1.08 1.33
N VAL A 15 12.64 -0.02 2.11
CA VAL A 15 12.24 0.01 3.53
C VAL A 15 10.74 -0.26 3.68
N LEU A 16 9.91 0.35 2.84
CA LEU A 16 8.46 0.12 2.83
C LEU A 16 8.14 -1.36 2.51
N GLY A 17 8.80 -1.95 1.52
CA GLY A 17 8.62 -3.36 1.17
C GLY A 17 8.98 -4.30 2.31
N PHE A 18 10.08 -4.01 3.02
CA PHE A 18 10.47 -4.75 4.21
C PHE A 18 9.41 -4.65 5.34
N ALA A 19 8.90 -3.45 5.60
CA ALA A 19 7.86 -3.23 6.60
C ALA A 19 6.56 -3.96 6.26
N VAL A 20 6.13 -3.93 5.00
CA VAL A 20 4.95 -4.66 4.51
C VAL A 20 5.15 -6.17 4.63
N GLY A 21 6.33 -6.68 4.27
CA GLY A 21 6.66 -8.11 4.41
C GLY A 21 6.62 -8.58 5.87
N ALA A 22 7.18 -7.79 6.78
CA ALA A 22 7.14 -8.09 8.22
C ALA A 22 5.69 -8.07 8.75
N ALA A 23 4.90 -7.08 8.38
CA ALA A 23 3.48 -7.00 8.76
C ALA A 23 2.67 -8.20 8.24
N SER A 24 2.87 -8.59 6.99
CA SER A 24 2.17 -9.73 6.35
C SER A 24 2.46 -11.07 7.05
N ALA A 25 3.64 -11.23 7.65
CA ALA A 25 3.97 -12.41 8.43
C ALA A 25 3.41 -12.34 9.86
N THR A 26 3.45 -11.16 10.50
CA THR A 26 3.15 -11.02 11.92
C THR A 26 1.64 -10.90 12.20
N VAL A 27 0.90 -10.18 11.37
CA VAL A 27 -0.53 -9.90 11.59
C VAL A 27 -1.38 -11.16 11.65
N PRO A 28 -1.29 -12.13 10.69
CA PRO A 28 -2.08 -13.35 10.77
C PRO A 28 -1.78 -14.18 12.01
N VAL A 29 -0.51 -14.22 12.44
CA VAL A 29 -0.11 -14.94 13.65
C VAL A 29 -0.72 -14.29 14.89
N TYR A 30 -0.60 -12.96 15.01
CA TYR A 30 -1.20 -12.21 16.11
C TYR A 30 -2.71 -12.39 16.19
N LEU A 31 -3.40 -12.34 15.06
CA LEU A 31 -4.84 -12.58 14.98
C LEU A 31 -5.20 -14.01 15.38
N ALA A 32 -4.45 -15.00 14.93
CA ALA A 32 -4.69 -16.40 15.25
C ALA A 32 -4.44 -16.70 16.75
N GLU A 33 -3.49 -16.03 17.38
CA GLU A 33 -3.21 -16.20 18.82
C GLU A 33 -4.26 -15.56 19.71
N ASN A 34 -4.77 -14.39 19.34
CA ASN A 34 -5.76 -13.67 20.12
C ASN A 34 -7.19 -14.08 19.84
N ALA A 35 -7.47 -14.71 18.69
CA ALA A 35 -8.81 -15.14 18.31
C ALA A 35 -9.31 -16.34 19.12
N PRO A 36 -10.57 -16.33 19.59
CA PRO A 36 -11.21 -17.51 20.16
C PRO A 36 -11.19 -18.70 19.20
N LYS A 37 -10.98 -19.92 19.72
CA LYS A 37 -10.92 -21.16 18.91
C LYS A 37 -12.12 -21.27 17.95
N ARG A 38 -13.30 -20.86 18.39
CA ARG A 38 -14.57 -20.93 17.64
C ARG A 38 -14.60 -20.08 16.36
N ILE A 39 -14.00 -18.88 16.38
CA ILE A 39 -14.10 -17.91 15.28
C ILE A 39 -12.75 -17.59 14.62
N ARG A 40 -11.70 -18.31 15.00
CA ARG A 40 -10.32 -18.08 14.49
C ARG A 40 -10.25 -18.06 12.96
N GLY A 41 -10.89 -19.05 12.30
CA GLY A 41 -10.92 -19.11 10.84
C GLY A 41 -11.64 -17.91 10.21
N SER A 42 -12.73 -17.46 10.82
CA SER A 42 -13.46 -16.28 10.33
C SER A 42 -12.65 -15.00 10.47
N ILE A 43 -11.88 -14.83 11.55
CA ILE A 43 -11.04 -13.65 11.76
C ILE A 43 -9.92 -13.58 10.72
N VAL A 44 -9.28 -14.71 10.43
CA VAL A 44 -8.26 -14.79 9.36
C VAL A 44 -8.88 -14.52 7.99
N ALA A 45 -10.09 -15.01 7.71
CA ALA A 45 -10.77 -14.72 6.46
C ALA A 45 -11.13 -13.22 6.32
N ILE A 46 -11.54 -12.56 7.41
CA ILE A 46 -11.81 -11.12 7.46
C ILE A 46 -10.53 -10.32 7.18
N ASP A 47 -9.39 -10.74 7.71
CA ASP A 47 -8.09 -10.11 7.44
C ASP A 47 -7.80 -10.10 5.93
N GLN A 48 -7.96 -11.24 5.25
CA GLN A 48 -7.80 -11.31 3.79
C GLN A 48 -8.80 -10.43 3.03
N LEU A 49 -10.05 -10.39 3.48
CA LEU A 49 -11.06 -9.50 2.90
C LEU A 49 -10.66 -8.03 3.03
N MET A 50 -10.13 -7.62 4.19
CA MET A 50 -9.66 -6.24 4.41
C MET A 50 -8.48 -5.87 3.52
N ILE A 51 -7.55 -6.79 3.26
CA ILE A 51 -6.44 -6.57 2.33
C ILE A 51 -6.97 -6.28 0.92
N VAL A 52 -7.85 -7.13 0.39
CA VAL A 52 -8.43 -6.98 -0.95
C VAL A 52 -9.26 -5.70 -1.06
N THR A 53 -10.06 -5.40 -0.04
CA THR A 53 -10.85 -4.16 0.03
C THR A 53 -9.96 -2.93 0.05
N GLY A 54 -8.87 -2.97 0.82
CA GLY A 54 -7.87 -1.88 0.85
C GLY A 54 -7.21 -1.65 -0.50
N GLN A 55 -6.88 -2.71 -1.23
CA GLN A 55 -6.36 -2.62 -2.60
C GLN A 55 -7.38 -1.99 -3.55
N LEU A 56 -8.63 -2.44 -3.52
CA LEU A 56 -9.70 -1.87 -4.35
C LEU A 56 -9.89 -0.37 -4.10
N LEU A 57 -9.94 0.03 -2.83
CA LEU A 57 -10.04 1.44 -2.46
C LEU A 57 -8.83 2.24 -2.95
N ALA A 58 -7.62 1.72 -2.79
CA ALA A 58 -6.40 2.39 -3.26
C ALA A 58 -6.40 2.60 -4.77
N PHE A 59 -6.76 1.58 -5.57
CA PHE A 59 -6.88 1.71 -7.02
C PHE A 59 -7.96 2.70 -7.43
N SER A 60 -9.12 2.66 -6.79
CA SER A 60 -10.23 3.58 -7.07
C SER A 60 -9.85 5.04 -6.78
N MET A 61 -9.23 5.29 -5.63
CA MET A 61 -8.77 6.63 -5.27
C MET A 61 -7.66 7.13 -6.19
N ASN A 62 -6.72 6.27 -6.58
CA ASN A 62 -5.69 6.64 -7.56
C ASN A 62 -6.29 6.99 -8.92
N ALA A 63 -7.30 6.25 -9.37
CA ALA A 63 -8.02 6.56 -10.62
C ALA A 63 -8.72 7.91 -10.54
N ILE A 64 -9.39 8.22 -9.41
CA ILE A 64 -10.05 9.51 -9.19
C ILE A 64 -9.04 10.67 -9.19
N ILE A 65 -7.92 10.53 -8.47
CA ILE A 65 -6.88 11.55 -8.42
C ILE A 65 -6.27 11.77 -9.81
N ASN A 66 -6.01 10.69 -10.55
CA ASN A 66 -5.48 10.78 -11.91
C ASN A 66 -6.45 11.50 -12.85
N ALA A 67 -7.74 11.20 -12.78
CA ALA A 67 -8.76 11.87 -13.57
C ALA A 67 -8.90 13.36 -13.19
N ALA A 68 -8.88 13.68 -11.89
CA ALA A 68 -8.98 15.06 -11.41
C ALA A 68 -7.78 15.94 -11.80
N HIS A 69 -6.58 15.34 -11.95
CA HIS A 69 -5.35 16.06 -12.34
C HIS A 69 -5.04 15.94 -13.83
N GLY A 70 -5.94 15.42 -14.65
CA GLY A 70 -5.78 15.33 -16.12
C GLY A 70 -4.76 14.30 -16.59
N GLY A 71 -4.46 13.30 -15.76
CA GLY A 71 -3.48 12.25 -16.09
C GLY A 71 -2.01 12.71 -16.06
N PRO A 72 -1.08 11.89 -16.53
CA PRO A 72 0.34 12.25 -16.61
C PRO A 72 0.57 13.36 -17.64
N GLN A 73 1.20 14.45 -17.19
CA GLN A 73 1.55 15.60 -18.02
C GLN A 73 3.06 15.65 -18.25
N LEU A 74 3.44 15.99 -19.46
CA LEU A 74 4.81 16.18 -19.89
C LEU A 74 5.03 17.63 -20.29
N ILE A 75 6.06 18.27 -19.74
CA ILE A 75 6.51 19.58 -20.17
C ILE A 75 7.64 19.38 -21.17
N ILE A 76 7.37 19.63 -22.45
CA ILE A 76 8.31 19.47 -23.54
C ILE A 76 9.00 20.81 -23.78
N LYS A 77 10.34 20.81 -23.72
CA LYS A 77 11.18 21.97 -23.96
C LYS A 77 11.51 22.13 -25.46
N ALA A 78 11.79 21.03 -26.11
CA ALA A 78 12.11 20.99 -27.54
C ALA A 78 11.76 19.61 -28.10
N ASN A 79 11.45 19.54 -29.39
CA ASN A 79 11.25 18.32 -30.12
C ASN A 79 12.24 18.29 -31.29
N ASN A 80 13.23 17.41 -31.22
CA ASN A 80 14.27 17.24 -32.21
C ASN A 80 13.96 16.13 -33.22
N ASN A 81 12.73 15.59 -33.18
CA ASN A 81 12.31 14.57 -34.13
C ASN A 81 12.13 15.15 -35.53
N PRO A 82 12.62 14.47 -36.59
CA PRO A 82 12.40 14.87 -37.98
C PRO A 82 10.90 14.90 -38.36
N ASP A 83 10.12 13.98 -37.79
CA ASP A 83 8.66 13.96 -37.86
C ASP A 83 8.09 14.66 -36.63
N SER A 84 7.92 15.96 -36.70
CA SER A 84 7.56 16.79 -35.54
C SER A 84 6.20 16.46 -34.92
N LEU A 85 5.36 15.66 -35.56
CA LEU A 85 3.98 15.29 -35.14
C LEU A 85 3.14 16.50 -34.67
N GLY A 86 3.59 17.72 -34.95
CA GLY A 86 2.98 18.96 -34.45
C GLY A 86 3.23 19.22 -32.95
N ILE A 87 4.13 18.47 -32.30
CA ILE A 87 4.50 18.69 -30.90
C ILE A 87 5.55 19.78 -30.85
N THR A 88 5.17 20.93 -30.30
CA THR A 88 6.05 22.08 -30.05
C THR A 88 6.32 22.21 -28.56
N LYS A 89 7.08 23.22 -28.18
CA LYS A 89 7.30 23.55 -26.76
C LYS A 89 5.95 23.80 -26.06
N GLY A 90 5.67 23.05 -25.00
CA GLY A 90 4.43 23.19 -24.24
C GLY A 90 4.17 22.04 -23.27
N THR A 91 3.05 22.11 -22.59
CA THR A 91 2.57 21.06 -21.69
C THR A 91 1.55 20.19 -22.43
N TYR A 92 1.81 18.91 -22.50
CA TYR A 92 0.97 17.93 -23.15
C TYR A 92 0.59 16.84 -22.15
N SER A 93 -0.67 16.36 -22.20
CA SER A 93 -1.02 15.10 -21.55
C SER A 93 -0.52 13.94 -22.40
N TRP A 94 -0.27 12.80 -21.76
CA TRP A 94 0.14 11.59 -22.49
C TRP A 94 -0.89 11.18 -23.55
N ASP A 95 -2.18 11.31 -23.22
CA ASP A 95 -3.27 11.00 -24.15
C ASP A 95 -3.28 11.93 -25.38
N GLN A 96 -2.93 13.19 -25.21
CA GLN A 96 -2.79 14.12 -26.35
C GLN A 96 -1.63 13.71 -27.27
N ILE A 97 -0.52 13.26 -26.69
CA ILE A 97 0.62 12.76 -27.49
C ILE A 97 0.22 11.51 -28.26
N LEU A 98 -0.48 10.57 -27.61
CA LEU A 98 -0.99 9.37 -28.28
C LEU A 98 -2.00 9.70 -29.39
N ALA A 99 -2.90 10.65 -29.15
CA ALA A 99 -3.87 11.09 -30.15
C ALA A 99 -3.19 11.74 -31.37
N LEU A 100 -2.15 12.54 -31.16
CA LEU A 100 -1.32 13.14 -32.23
C LEU A 100 -0.59 12.06 -33.03
N GLN A 101 -0.05 11.03 -32.38
CA GLN A 101 0.56 9.89 -33.05
C GLN A 101 -0.47 9.13 -33.92
N ALA A 102 -1.65 8.85 -33.38
CA ALA A 102 -2.71 8.16 -34.09
C ALA A 102 -3.19 8.92 -35.33
N SER A 103 -3.23 10.27 -35.28
CA SER A 103 -3.70 11.11 -36.38
C SER A 103 -2.72 11.19 -37.55
N LYS A 104 -1.43 10.86 -37.34
CA LYS A 104 -0.38 11.03 -38.35
C LYS A 104 0.31 9.75 -38.83
N GLY A 105 -0.26 8.60 -38.64
CA GLY A 105 0.30 7.35 -39.17
C GLY A 105 0.24 6.13 -38.28
N GLY A 106 -0.55 6.20 -37.22
CA GLY A 106 -0.72 5.10 -36.26
C GLY A 106 0.32 5.08 -35.15
N PRO A 107 0.17 4.18 -34.17
CA PRO A 107 1.05 4.07 -33.04
C PRO A 107 2.47 3.74 -33.48
N LEU A 108 3.44 4.45 -32.95
CA LEU A 108 4.85 4.12 -33.12
C LEU A 108 5.17 2.90 -32.26
N GLU A 109 5.74 1.85 -32.85
CA GLU A 109 6.11 0.63 -32.18
C GLU A 109 7.63 0.41 -32.20
N GLY A 110 8.15 -0.30 -31.20
CA GLY A 110 9.51 -0.75 -31.11
C GLY A 110 10.54 0.39 -31.15
N ASP A 111 11.52 0.28 -32.05
CA ASP A 111 12.65 1.22 -32.16
C ASP A 111 12.22 2.63 -32.59
N ARG A 112 11.15 2.76 -33.38
CA ARG A 112 10.60 4.06 -33.78
C ARG A 112 10.03 4.82 -32.59
N TYR A 113 9.38 4.12 -31.66
CA TYR A 113 8.88 4.70 -30.41
C TYR A 113 10.04 5.18 -29.53
N ARG A 114 11.09 4.37 -29.36
CA ARG A 114 12.26 4.73 -28.59
C ARG A 114 12.96 5.97 -29.17
N ALA A 115 13.21 5.98 -30.47
CA ALA A 115 13.83 7.11 -31.14
C ALA A 115 12.99 8.39 -31.00
N PHE A 116 11.66 8.28 -31.06
CA PHE A 116 10.76 9.40 -30.83
C PHE A 116 10.88 9.97 -29.41
N VAL A 117 10.87 9.12 -28.38
CA VAL A 117 10.96 9.54 -26.98
C VAL A 117 12.34 10.11 -26.67
N GLU A 118 13.41 9.53 -27.18
CA GLU A 118 14.79 9.99 -26.98
C GLU A 118 15.05 11.37 -27.57
N ASN A 119 14.42 11.71 -28.68
CA ASN A 119 14.54 13.01 -29.33
C ASN A 119 13.60 14.09 -28.75
N LEU A 120 12.70 13.72 -27.80
CA LEU A 120 11.93 14.69 -27.04
C LEU A 120 12.71 15.20 -25.84
N VAL A 121 13.01 16.49 -25.82
CA VAL A 121 13.63 17.12 -24.65
C VAL A 121 12.55 17.42 -23.61
N ILE A 122 12.38 16.52 -22.66
CA ILE A 122 11.40 16.63 -21.57
C ILE A 122 12.04 17.40 -20.41
N GLN A 123 11.49 18.53 -20.03
CA GLN A 123 11.96 19.32 -18.92
C GLN A 123 11.49 18.74 -17.57
N SER A 124 10.25 18.32 -17.50
CA SER A 124 9.67 17.64 -16.35
C SER A 124 8.42 16.85 -16.79
N GLY A 125 8.07 15.86 -16.02
CA GLY A 125 6.88 15.04 -16.28
C GLY A 125 6.12 14.74 -15.01
N ASN A 126 4.89 14.29 -15.19
CA ASN A 126 4.07 13.67 -14.16
C ASN A 126 3.50 14.59 -13.06
N GLY A 127 3.48 15.89 -13.21
CA GLY A 127 2.76 16.82 -12.33
C GLY A 127 2.85 16.51 -10.83
N ALA A 128 1.88 16.96 -10.05
CA ALA A 128 1.79 16.71 -8.60
C ALA A 128 0.90 15.49 -8.24
N ALA A 129 0.17 14.90 -9.18
CA ALA A 129 -0.82 13.84 -8.92
C ALA A 129 -0.24 12.64 -8.16
N TRP A 130 0.93 12.15 -8.56
CA TRP A 130 1.60 11.02 -7.90
C TRP A 130 1.97 11.32 -6.44
N ARG A 131 2.25 12.59 -6.10
CA ARG A 131 2.52 13.00 -4.73
C ARG A 131 1.28 12.89 -3.87
N TRP A 132 0.12 13.31 -4.38
CA TRP A 132 -1.15 13.18 -3.70
C TRP A 132 -1.56 11.72 -3.50
N MET A 133 -1.32 10.86 -4.49
CA MET A 133 -1.54 9.42 -4.37
C MET A 133 -0.72 8.82 -3.22
N LEU A 134 0.55 9.21 -3.08
CA LEU A 134 1.41 8.74 -2.00
C LEU A 134 1.03 9.31 -0.63
N VAL A 135 0.59 10.58 -0.57
CA VAL A 135 0.11 11.19 0.69
C VAL A 135 -1.15 10.49 1.19
N LEU A 136 -2.05 10.14 0.28
CA LEU A 136 -3.28 9.43 0.64
C LEU A 136 -2.99 8.08 1.31
N CYS A 137 -1.99 7.35 0.83
CA CYS A 137 -1.56 6.07 1.43
C CYS A 137 -1.01 6.23 2.87
N SER A 138 -0.60 7.43 3.27
CA SER A 138 -0.08 7.69 4.62
C SER A 138 -1.19 7.75 5.68
N ILE A 139 -2.42 8.06 5.29
CA ILE A 139 -3.55 8.16 6.24
C ILE A 139 -3.84 6.81 6.92
N PRO A 140 -4.09 5.71 6.20
CA PRO A 140 -4.30 4.41 6.83
C PRO A 140 -3.06 3.92 7.59
N ALA A 141 -1.85 4.26 7.15
CA ALA A 141 -0.63 3.89 7.85
C ALA A 141 -0.52 4.59 9.22
N ILE A 142 -0.87 5.86 9.32
CA ILE A 142 -0.91 6.60 10.60
C ILE A 142 -2.02 6.03 11.50
N ALA A 143 -3.20 5.74 10.96
CA ALA A 143 -4.29 5.13 11.70
C ALA A 143 -3.89 3.75 12.27
N LEU A 144 -3.21 2.93 11.47
CA LEU A 144 -2.66 1.65 11.92
C LEU A 144 -1.62 1.83 13.04
N TRP A 145 -0.70 2.78 12.88
CA TRP A 145 0.33 3.06 13.88
C TRP A 145 -0.26 3.47 15.23
N ILE A 146 -1.32 4.30 15.24
CA ILE A 146 -2.06 4.66 16.44
C ILE A 146 -2.80 3.43 16.99
N GLY A 147 -3.47 2.65 16.13
CA GLY A 147 -4.22 1.47 16.52
C GLY A 147 -3.36 0.42 17.23
N ILE A 148 -2.18 0.12 16.70
CA ILE A 148 -1.23 -0.84 17.30
C ILE A 148 -0.80 -0.40 18.71
N ARG A 149 -0.63 0.92 18.95
CA ARG A 149 -0.29 1.44 20.28
C ARG A 149 -1.38 1.21 21.33
N LEU A 150 -2.62 1.07 20.90
CA LEU A 150 -3.77 0.83 21.77
C LEU A 150 -4.07 -0.66 21.98
N MET A 151 -3.47 -1.54 21.18
CA MET A 151 -3.65 -2.98 21.29
C MET A 151 -2.79 -3.57 22.41
N PRO A 152 -3.32 -4.51 23.21
CA PRO A 152 -2.51 -5.27 24.17
C PRO A 152 -1.61 -6.27 23.44
N GLU A 153 -0.51 -6.63 24.08
CA GLU A 153 0.32 -7.77 23.64
C GLU A 153 -0.46 -9.08 23.67
N SER A 154 0.00 -10.10 22.91
CA SER A 154 -0.67 -11.39 22.90
C SER A 154 -0.59 -12.07 24.27
N ALA A 155 -1.66 -12.79 24.67
CA ALA A 155 -1.67 -13.54 25.91
C ALA A 155 -0.53 -14.59 25.97
N ARG A 156 -0.21 -15.21 24.86
CA ARG A 156 0.91 -16.16 24.75
C ARG A 156 2.26 -15.51 25.01
N TRP A 157 2.46 -14.29 24.54
CA TRP A 157 3.70 -13.54 24.80
C TRP A 157 3.85 -13.24 26.29
N TYR A 158 2.75 -12.83 26.98
CA TYR A 158 2.79 -12.61 28.43
C TYR A 158 3.12 -13.89 29.20
N LEU A 159 2.53 -15.04 28.81
CA LEU A 159 2.83 -16.33 29.43
C LEU A 159 4.30 -16.73 29.21
N ALA A 160 4.84 -16.58 28.02
CA ALA A 160 6.25 -16.86 27.71
C ALA A 160 7.23 -15.99 28.54
N LYS A 161 6.77 -14.83 29.03
CA LYS A 161 7.52 -13.96 29.95
C LYS A 161 7.22 -14.21 31.44
N GLY A 162 6.42 -15.24 31.78
CA GLY A 162 6.02 -15.56 33.15
C GLY A 162 5.01 -14.58 33.76
N ARG A 163 4.40 -13.70 32.96
CA ARG A 163 3.46 -12.64 33.40
C ARG A 163 2.01 -13.11 33.30
N VAL A 164 1.66 -14.09 34.12
CA VAL A 164 0.33 -14.75 34.07
C VAL A 164 -0.83 -13.77 34.31
N ALA A 165 -0.68 -12.83 35.26
CA ALA A 165 -1.72 -11.86 35.56
C ALA A 165 -2.07 -10.96 34.37
N ASP A 166 -1.05 -10.53 33.61
CA ASP A 166 -1.23 -9.71 32.43
C ASP A 166 -1.80 -10.50 31.26
N ALA A 167 -1.44 -11.78 31.14
CA ALA A 167 -2.06 -12.70 30.16
C ALA A 167 -3.56 -12.86 30.39
N VAL A 168 -3.98 -13.07 31.64
CA VAL A 168 -5.41 -13.13 32.02
C VAL A 168 -6.09 -11.78 31.72
N GLY A 169 -5.43 -10.66 31.99
CA GLY A 169 -5.95 -9.33 31.68
C GLY A 169 -6.13 -9.09 30.18
N ALA A 170 -5.21 -9.57 29.35
CA ALA A 170 -5.32 -9.50 27.89
C ALA A 170 -6.46 -10.38 27.37
N LEU A 171 -6.58 -11.61 27.86
CA LEU A 171 -7.67 -12.52 27.49
C LEU A 171 -9.04 -11.97 27.87
N LYS A 172 -9.19 -11.37 29.05
CA LYS A 172 -10.47 -10.74 29.47
C LYS A 172 -10.95 -9.64 28.54
N ARG A 173 -10.07 -8.97 27.82
CA ARG A 173 -10.43 -7.91 26.84
C ARG A 173 -10.96 -8.48 25.52
N VAL A 174 -10.61 -9.72 25.18
CA VAL A 174 -10.86 -10.32 23.87
C VAL A 174 -11.85 -11.49 23.94
N ARG A 175 -12.04 -12.09 25.13
CA ARG A 175 -12.92 -13.25 25.37
C ARG A 175 -14.26 -12.84 25.96
N ASP A 176 -15.32 -13.49 25.50
CA ASP A 176 -16.64 -13.43 26.10
C ASP A 176 -16.82 -14.68 27.01
N PRO A 177 -16.86 -14.52 28.36
CA PRO A 177 -16.95 -15.65 29.27
C PRO A 177 -18.19 -16.54 29.05
N GLN A 178 -19.26 -15.96 28.49
CA GLN A 178 -20.50 -16.71 28.22
C GLN A 178 -20.39 -17.59 26.97
N LYS A 179 -19.57 -17.23 26.01
CA LYS A 179 -19.46 -17.89 24.69
C LYS A 179 -18.21 -18.73 24.51
N ASP A 180 -17.13 -18.32 25.15
CA ASP A 180 -15.80 -18.91 24.92
C ASP A 180 -15.33 -19.82 26.06
N GLY A 181 -16.11 -19.91 27.16
CA GLY A 181 -15.85 -20.77 28.32
C GLY A 181 -14.95 -20.12 29.39
N PRO A 182 -14.61 -20.88 30.46
CA PRO A 182 -13.81 -20.35 31.56
C PRO A 182 -12.40 -20.06 31.15
N LEU A 183 -11.93 -18.82 31.44
CA LEU A 183 -10.61 -18.33 31.11
C LEU A 183 -9.46 -19.12 31.74
N ASP A 184 -9.70 -19.64 32.95
CA ASP A 184 -8.70 -20.39 33.72
C ASP A 184 -8.27 -21.66 32.99
N ALA A 185 -9.21 -22.37 32.40
CA ALA A 185 -8.94 -23.57 31.59
C ALA A 185 -8.14 -23.25 30.31
N GLU A 186 -8.38 -22.09 29.68
CA GLU A 186 -7.64 -21.66 28.51
C GLU A 186 -6.21 -21.28 28.87
N VAL A 187 -6.00 -20.62 29.99
CA VAL A 187 -4.66 -20.28 30.52
C VAL A 187 -3.87 -21.54 30.88
N GLU A 188 -4.49 -22.52 31.51
CA GLU A 188 -3.86 -23.81 31.85
C GLU A 188 -3.48 -24.59 30.58
N ASP A 189 -4.35 -24.66 29.56
CA ASP A 189 -4.06 -25.29 28.27
C ASP A 189 -2.88 -24.62 27.55
N MET A 190 -2.77 -23.30 27.66
CA MET A 190 -1.63 -22.54 27.09
C MET A 190 -0.33 -22.78 27.84
N LEU A 191 -0.37 -22.97 29.15
CA LEU A 191 0.83 -23.26 29.97
C LEU A 191 1.35 -24.69 29.72
N VAL A 192 0.45 -25.64 29.47
CA VAL A 192 0.85 -27.04 29.19
C VAL A 192 1.44 -27.18 27.77
N THR A 193 1.09 -26.27 26.87
CA THR A 193 1.51 -26.33 25.43
C THR A 193 2.81 -25.55 25.14
N GLN A 194 3.41 -24.91 26.16
CA GLN A 194 4.73 -24.24 26.08
C GLN A 194 5.87 -25.27 26.30
#